data_9bfb1fca990efd12c3544d4a02d24b92
#
_entry.id   9bfb1fca990efd12c3544d4a02d24b92
#
_cell.length_a   1.000
_cell.length_b   1.000
_cell.length_c   1.000
_cell.angle_alpha   90.00
_cell.angle_beta   90.00
_cell.angle_gamma   90.00
#
_symmetry.space_group_name_H-M   'P 1'
#
loop_
_entity.id
_entity.type
_entity.pdbx_description
1 polymer ?
#
loop_
_entity_poly.entity_id
_entity_poly.type
_entity_poly.pdbx_seq_one_letter_code
_entity_poly.pdbx_strand_id
1 'polypeptide(L)' 'DPHSAVGYAASAAVDKPGFYLSTAHPAKFGEVIESVTGSRVPLLERLERLTRRPQFSEPLAADLAAFEEFVANV' A
#
# COMPACT_ATOMS: atom_id res chain seq x y z
N ASP A 1 -3.48 -6.86 4.64
CA ASP A 1 -2.66 -6.67 3.43
C ASP A 1 -1.58 -7.76 3.34
N PRO A 2 -0.90 -7.95 2.19
CA PRO A 2 0.09 -9.01 2.01
C PRO A 2 1.26 -8.97 3.00
N HIS A 3 1.70 -7.78 3.40
CA HIS A 3 2.77 -7.60 4.38
C HIS A 3 2.34 -8.04 5.78
N SER A 4 1.12 -7.70 6.16
CA SER A 4 0.53 -8.17 7.43
C SER A 4 0.35 -9.68 7.46
N ALA A 5 0.03 -10.30 6.32
CA ALA A 5 -0.06 -11.76 6.20
C ALA A 5 1.30 -12.43 6.45
N VAL A 6 2.40 -11.84 5.95
CA VAL A 6 3.77 -12.30 6.25
C VAL A 6 4.09 -12.15 7.73
N GLY A 7 3.75 -11.01 8.32
CA GLY A 7 3.92 -10.78 9.77
C GLY A 7 3.15 -11.79 10.63
N TYR A 8 1.91 -12.08 10.24
CA TYR A 8 1.09 -13.09 10.90
C TYR A 8 1.72 -14.48 10.82
N ALA A 9 2.14 -14.90 9.62
CA ALA A 9 2.78 -16.20 9.41
C ALA A 9 4.08 -16.34 10.21
N ALA A 10 4.89 -15.29 10.24
CA ALA A 10 6.12 -15.25 11.04
C ALA A 10 5.82 -15.35 12.53
N SER A 11 4.82 -14.62 13.03
CA SER A 11 4.39 -14.69 14.44
C SER A 11 3.91 -16.08 14.83
N ALA A 12 3.18 -16.77 13.94
CA ALA A 12 2.72 -18.13 14.19
C ALA A 12 3.85 -19.16 14.22
N ALA A 13 4.96 -18.90 13.51
CA ALA A 13 6.15 -19.76 13.49
C ALA A 13 7.07 -19.59 14.70
N VAL A 14 6.91 -18.50 15.44
CA VAL A 14 7.71 -18.21 16.66
C VAL A 14 6.94 -18.63 17.89
N ASP A 15 7.51 -19.57 18.66
CA ASP A 15 6.90 -20.06 19.92
C ASP A 15 7.18 -19.08 21.08
N LYS A 16 6.74 -17.84 20.92
CA LYS A 16 6.83 -16.77 21.94
C LYS A 16 5.69 -15.80 21.76
N PRO A 17 5.16 -15.22 22.84
CA PRO A 17 4.20 -14.12 22.73
C PRO A 17 4.87 -12.91 22.05
N GLY A 18 4.12 -12.27 21.18
CA GLY A 18 4.61 -11.12 20.42
C GLY A 18 3.48 -10.40 19.67
N PHE A 19 3.86 -9.44 18.88
CA PHE A 19 2.94 -8.71 17.99
C PHE A 19 3.64 -8.39 16.67
N TYR A 20 2.86 -8.08 15.65
CA TYR A 20 3.36 -7.55 14.38
C TYR A 20 2.56 -6.29 14.02
N LEU A 21 3.17 -5.45 13.18
CA LEU A 21 2.54 -4.20 12.74
C LEU A 21 1.79 -4.41 11.42
N SER A 22 0.54 -3.98 11.38
CA SER A 22 -0.26 -3.89 10.18
C SER A 22 -0.30 -2.44 9.73
N THR A 23 0.34 -2.13 8.61
CA THR A 23 0.60 -0.75 8.18
C THR A 23 -0.22 -0.29 6.98
N ALA A 24 -1.02 -1.17 6.37
CA ALA A 24 -1.83 -0.85 5.22
C ALA A 24 -3.20 -1.55 5.26
N HIS A 25 -4.21 -0.88 4.69
CA HIS A 25 -5.52 -1.48 4.50
C HIS A 25 -5.49 -2.49 3.33
N PRO A 26 -6.20 -3.64 3.43
CA PRO A 26 -6.27 -4.63 2.34
C PRO A 26 -6.68 -4.06 0.99
N ALA A 27 -7.55 -3.07 0.96
CA ALA A 27 -8.01 -2.42 -0.27
C ALA A 27 -6.91 -1.78 -1.12
N LYS A 28 -5.75 -1.47 -0.52
CA LYS A 28 -4.56 -0.98 -1.24
C LYS A 28 -3.97 -2.05 -2.17
N PHE A 29 -4.21 -3.31 -1.88
CA PHE A 29 -3.66 -4.47 -2.59
C PHE A 29 -4.78 -5.38 -3.12
N GLY A 30 -5.90 -4.80 -3.53
CA GLY A 30 -7.09 -5.53 -3.94
C GLY A 30 -6.83 -6.60 -4.99
N GLU A 31 -6.07 -6.29 -6.03
CA GLU A 31 -5.74 -7.24 -7.11
C GLU A 31 -4.94 -8.45 -6.59
N VAL A 32 -3.95 -8.21 -5.74
CA VAL A 32 -3.12 -9.28 -5.15
C VAL A 32 -3.97 -10.18 -4.27
N ILE A 33 -4.82 -9.59 -3.41
CA ILE A 33 -5.67 -10.36 -2.50
C ILE A 33 -6.71 -11.16 -3.28
N GLU A 34 -7.34 -10.58 -4.28
CA GLU A 34 -8.31 -11.27 -5.15
C GLU A 34 -7.65 -12.45 -5.88
N SER A 35 -6.44 -12.29 -6.41
CA SER A 35 -5.71 -13.35 -7.10
C SER A 35 -5.39 -14.55 -6.20
N VAL A 36 -5.15 -14.32 -4.91
CA VAL A 36 -4.80 -15.38 -3.94
C VAL A 36 -6.03 -15.99 -3.29
N THR A 37 -7.02 -15.18 -2.93
CA THR A 37 -8.19 -15.62 -2.15
C THR A 37 -9.41 -15.93 -2.99
N GLY A 38 -9.45 -15.46 -4.24
CA GLY A 38 -10.64 -15.51 -5.10
C GLY A 38 -11.76 -14.57 -4.66
N SER A 39 -11.54 -13.75 -3.63
CA SER A 39 -12.53 -12.86 -3.06
C SER A 39 -12.14 -11.38 -3.24
N ARG A 40 -13.11 -10.59 -3.69
CA ARG A 40 -12.93 -9.16 -3.87
C ARG A 40 -12.85 -8.44 -2.52
N VAL A 41 -11.90 -7.52 -2.38
CA VAL A 41 -11.81 -6.66 -1.21
C VAL A 41 -12.76 -5.48 -1.38
N PRO A 42 -13.74 -5.28 -0.48
CA PRO A 42 -14.62 -4.12 -0.53
C PRO A 42 -13.82 -2.83 -0.32
N LEU A 43 -14.02 -1.84 -1.18
CA LEU A 43 -13.49 -0.50 -0.96
C LEU A 43 -14.31 0.21 0.11
N LEU A 44 -13.61 0.81 1.07
CA LEU A 44 -14.24 1.76 1.98
C LEU A 44 -14.73 2.98 1.18
N GLU A 45 -15.90 3.49 1.50
CA GLU A 45 -16.51 4.65 0.82
C GLU A 45 -15.53 5.83 0.67
N ARG A 46 -14.73 6.08 1.71
CA ARG A 46 -13.71 7.14 1.70
C ARG A 46 -12.63 6.90 0.63
N LEU A 47 -12.17 5.65 0.47
CA LEU A 47 -11.19 5.29 -0.55
C LEU A 47 -11.80 5.33 -1.95
N GLU A 48 -13.04 4.87 -2.10
CA GLU A 48 -13.76 4.93 -3.37
C GLU A 48 -13.92 6.37 -3.88
N ARG A 49 -14.22 7.31 -3.00
CA ARG A 49 -14.26 8.74 -3.36
C ARG A 49 -12.90 9.26 -3.84
N LEU A 50 -11.80 8.79 -3.25
CA LEU A 50 -10.46 9.18 -3.67
C LEU A 50 -10.09 8.63 -5.04
N THR A 51 -10.47 7.39 -5.34
CA THR A 51 -10.20 6.78 -6.66
C THR A 51 -10.92 7.46 -7.81
N ARG A 52 -12.02 8.16 -7.52
CA ARG A 52 -12.79 8.94 -8.52
C ARG A 52 -12.23 10.34 -8.77
N ARG A 53 -11.26 10.79 -7.97
CA ARG A 53 -10.63 12.09 -8.16
C ARG A 53 -9.58 12.04 -9.27
N PRO A 54 -9.36 13.15 -9.99
CA PRO A 54 -8.28 13.25 -10.93
C PRO A 54 -6.93 12.99 -10.24
N GLN A 55 -6.09 12.23 -10.89
CA GLN A 55 -4.72 12.03 -10.43
C GLN A 55 -3.82 13.09 -11.05
N PHE A 56 -3.01 13.70 -10.22
CA PHE A 56 -2.00 14.66 -10.65
C PHE A 56 -0.63 14.06 -10.43
N SER A 57 0.18 14.05 -11.46
CA SER A 57 1.56 13.61 -11.39
C SER A 57 2.43 14.47 -12.29
N GLU A 58 3.62 14.78 -11.86
CA GLU A 58 4.61 15.50 -12.63
C GLU A 58 5.71 14.52 -13.02
N PRO A 59 5.97 14.30 -14.32
CA PRO A 59 7.07 13.44 -14.73
C PRO A 59 8.40 14.08 -14.35
N LEU A 60 9.27 13.30 -13.73
CA LEU A 60 10.55 13.76 -13.25
C LEU A 60 11.63 12.74 -13.62
N ALA A 61 12.79 13.21 -14.05
CA ALA A 61 13.93 12.33 -14.27
C ALA A 61 14.38 11.68 -12.96
N ALA A 62 14.81 10.43 -13.04
CA ALA A 62 15.24 9.66 -11.86
C ALA A 62 16.70 10.02 -11.48
N ASP A 63 16.93 11.30 -11.19
CA ASP A 63 18.22 11.79 -10.69
C ASP A 63 17.99 12.84 -9.59
N LEU A 64 18.99 13.00 -8.72
CA LEU A 64 18.89 13.86 -7.55
C LEU A 64 18.81 15.34 -7.94
N ALA A 65 19.57 15.78 -8.95
CA ALA A 65 19.60 17.18 -9.35
C ALA A 65 18.24 17.64 -9.90
N ALA A 66 17.60 16.83 -10.73
CA ALA A 66 16.24 17.09 -11.22
C ALA A 66 15.22 17.17 -10.08
N PHE A 67 15.35 16.31 -9.07
CA PHE A 67 14.49 16.35 -7.89
C PHE A 67 14.71 17.61 -7.04
N GLU A 68 15.96 17.99 -6.79
CA GLU A 68 16.29 19.20 -6.03
C GLU A 68 15.77 20.46 -6.73
N GLU A 69 15.95 20.55 -8.06
CA GLU A 69 15.42 21.66 -8.86
C GLU A 69 13.88 21.72 -8.82
N PHE A 70 13.22 20.57 -8.97
CA PHE A 70 11.76 20.49 -8.88
C PHE A 70 11.25 20.99 -7.52
N VAL A 71 11.83 20.53 -6.42
CA VAL A 71 11.43 20.92 -5.06
C VAL A 71 11.70 22.41 -4.81
N ALA A 72 12.79 22.95 -5.32
CA ALA A 72 13.12 24.37 -5.17
C ALA A 72 12.13 25.30 -5.90
N ASN A 73 11.43 24.81 -6.92
CA ASN A 73 10.49 25.59 -7.74
C ASN A 73 9.00 25.30 -7.41
N VAL A 74 8.72 24.51 -6.39
CA VAL A 74 7.35 24.21 -5.93
C VAL A 74 6.75 25.38 -5.12
#